data_9bde43e4375acaac64417a34fa65c310
#
_entry.id   9bde43e4375acaac64417a34fa65c310
#
_cell.length_a   1.000
_cell.length_b   1.000
_cell.length_c   1.000
_cell.angle_alpha   90.00
_cell.angle_beta   90.00
_cell.angle_gamma   90.00
#
_symmetry.space_group_name_H-M   'P 1'
#
loop_
_entity.id
_entity.type
_entity.pdbx_description
1 polymer ?
#
loop_
_entity_poly.entity_id
_entity_poly.type
_entity_poly.pdbx_seq_one_letter_code
_entity_poly.pdbx_strand_id
1 'polypeptide(L)'
;AGVRPYFGDTGLAARGVIVLEIGIHGIPVNQPKEIYDQLLAGALNGYWLFNLDDPEKYYYRRVYQGCLRANDYLVSHPMWDGKNLLVMGASQGGLLSITTAALDSRVTGLAAIHPAMCDVVGPLHGRAGGWPHPFMPDAKTGQPSSQATAAKIATTAYYDAVNFARRLKVPGFYIWGYNDDTCPPTSTYAAFNVITAPKTLAVELEQTHSYPAEQNDAVYGWVANALGLK
;
A
#
# COMPACT_ATOMS: atom_id res chain seq x y z
N ALA A 1 -4.85 -3.09 4.48
CA ALA A 1 -3.85 -3.48 5.45
C ALA A 1 -4.07 -2.73 6.77
N GLY A 2 -3.77 -3.30 7.90
CA GLY A 2 -4.00 -2.74 9.23
C GLY A 2 -4.30 -3.85 10.23
N VAL A 3 -4.21 -3.55 11.54
CA VAL A 3 -4.54 -4.48 12.61
C VAL A 3 -6.05 -4.37 12.90
N ARG A 4 -6.85 -5.07 12.12
CA ARG A 4 -8.32 -5.00 12.16
C ARG A 4 -8.95 -6.24 11.52
N PRO A 5 -10.25 -6.50 11.74
CA PRO A 5 -10.95 -7.51 10.96
C PRO A 5 -11.05 -7.12 9.48
N TYR A 6 -11.13 -8.12 8.62
CA TYR A 6 -11.39 -7.96 7.19
C TYR A 6 -12.55 -8.84 6.78
N PHE A 7 -13.39 -8.33 5.91
CA PHE A 7 -14.47 -9.07 5.27
C PHE A 7 -14.16 -9.14 3.78
N GLY A 8 -14.24 -10.32 3.19
CA GLY A 8 -13.92 -10.52 1.79
C GLY A 8 -14.76 -9.66 0.86
N ASP A 9 -14.17 -9.16 -0.21
CA ASP A 9 -14.88 -8.43 -1.26
C ASP A 9 -15.72 -9.39 -2.08
N THR A 10 -17.03 -9.31 -1.91
CA THR A 10 -17.99 -10.12 -2.65
C THR A 10 -18.44 -9.48 -3.96
N GLY A 11 -18.20 -8.19 -4.16
CA GLY A 11 -18.66 -7.45 -5.34
C GLY A 11 -18.00 -7.93 -6.64
N LEU A 12 -16.69 -8.02 -6.67
CA LEU A 12 -15.96 -8.58 -7.81
C LEU A 12 -16.16 -10.10 -7.92
N ALA A 13 -16.21 -10.80 -6.78
CA ALA A 13 -16.45 -12.25 -6.77
C ALA A 13 -17.80 -12.62 -7.41
N ALA A 14 -18.86 -11.85 -7.15
CA ALA A 14 -20.19 -12.02 -7.77
C ALA A 14 -20.16 -11.80 -9.30
N ARG A 15 -19.14 -11.12 -9.83
CA ARG A 15 -18.93 -10.89 -11.26
C ARG A 15 -17.98 -11.91 -11.91
N GLY A 16 -17.68 -13.02 -11.22
CA GLY A 16 -16.85 -14.10 -11.75
C GLY A 16 -15.33 -13.88 -11.59
N VAL A 17 -14.91 -12.99 -10.70
CA VAL A 17 -13.49 -12.74 -10.40
C VAL A 17 -13.06 -13.57 -9.18
N ILE A 18 -11.90 -14.20 -9.26
CA ILE A 18 -11.27 -14.80 -8.08
C ILE A 18 -10.67 -13.65 -7.26
N VAL A 19 -11.18 -13.45 -6.04
CA VAL A 19 -10.71 -12.40 -5.13
C VAL A 19 -9.97 -13.05 -3.96
N LEU A 20 -8.73 -12.62 -3.73
CA LEU A 20 -7.94 -13.01 -2.57
C LEU A 20 -7.58 -11.77 -1.76
N GLU A 21 -8.14 -11.64 -0.58
CA GLU A 21 -7.75 -10.63 0.39
C GLU A 21 -6.79 -11.21 1.42
N ILE A 22 -5.76 -10.46 1.75
CA ILE A 22 -4.74 -10.90 2.71
C ILE A 22 -4.60 -9.94 3.88
N GLY A 23 -4.51 -10.50 5.08
CA GLY A 23 -4.07 -9.81 6.29
C GLY A 23 -2.55 -9.86 6.39
N ILE A 24 -1.89 -8.70 6.41
CA ILE A 24 -0.42 -8.61 6.35
C ILE A 24 0.30 -8.97 7.66
N HIS A 25 -0.46 -9.10 8.75
CA HIS A 25 0.12 -9.31 10.09
C HIS A 25 0.25 -10.78 10.48
N GLY A 26 -0.29 -11.72 9.69
CA GLY A 26 -0.32 -13.14 10.02
C GLY A 26 -1.24 -13.48 11.19
N ILE A 27 -2.29 -12.68 11.39
CA ILE A 27 -3.33 -12.89 12.40
C ILE A 27 -4.65 -13.23 11.72
N PRO A 28 -5.54 -14.00 12.36
CA PRO A 28 -6.88 -14.27 11.83
C PRO A 28 -7.62 -12.97 11.53
N VAL A 29 -8.43 -12.96 10.47
CA VAL A 29 -9.11 -11.75 9.97
C VAL A 29 -10.53 -11.56 10.52
N ASN A 30 -11.05 -12.56 11.23
CA ASN A 30 -12.45 -12.68 11.69
C ASN A 30 -12.59 -12.74 13.21
N GLN A 31 -11.64 -12.18 13.95
CA GLN A 31 -11.70 -12.10 15.40
C GLN A 31 -12.53 -10.90 15.87
N PRO A 32 -13.01 -10.90 17.13
CA PRO A 32 -13.59 -9.71 17.75
C PRO A 32 -12.65 -8.51 17.70
N LYS A 33 -13.21 -7.30 17.59
CA LYS A 33 -12.44 -6.06 17.48
C LYS A 33 -11.44 -5.87 18.63
N GLU A 34 -11.81 -6.29 19.83
CA GLU A 34 -11.01 -6.17 21.04
C GLU A 34 -9.67 -6.89 20.95
N ILE A 35 -9.61 -7.99 20.20
CA ILE A 35 -8.35 -8.74 19.97
C ILE A 35 -7.38 -7.88 19.14
N TYR A 36 -7.88 -7.21 18.10
CA TYR A 36 -7.06 -6.32 17.29
C TYR A 36 -6.60 -5.09 18.05
N ASP A 37 -7.47 -4.50 18.88
CA ASP A 37 -7.14 -3.37 19.72
C ASP A 37 -6.02 -3.75 20.73
N GLN A 38 -6.09 -4.93 21.35
CA GLN A 38 -5.05 -5.45 22.23
C GLN A 38 -3.72 -5.69 21.49
N LEU A 39 -3.77 -6.27 20.29
CA LEU A 39 -2.59 -6.48 19.47
C LEU A 39 -1.93 -5.14 19.07
N LEU A 40 -2.73 -4.15 18.70
CA LEU A 40 -2.24 -2.83 18.31
C LEU A 40 -1.68 -2.04 19.51
N ALA A 41 -2.28 -2.21 20.69
CA ALA A 41 -1.77 -1.62 21.91
C ALA A 41 -0.52 -2.34 22.49
N GLY A 42 -0.31 -3.60 22.10
CA GLY A 42 0.75 -4.48 22.61
C GLY A 42 1.71 -4.96 21.52
N ALA A 43 1.60 -6.23 21.15
CA ALA A 43 2.57 -6.94 20.29
C ALA A 43 2.79 -6.33 18.91
N LEU A 44 1.83 -5.58 18.37
CA LEU A 44 1.91 -4.90 17.07
C LEU A 44 1.98 -3.37 17.22
N ASN A 45 2.22 -2.85 18.41
CA ASN A 45 2.40 -1.41 18.57
C ASN A 45 3.66 -0.94 17.85
N GLY A 46 3.52 0.02 16.96
CA GLY A 46 4.66 0.54 16.19
C GLY A 46 5.29 -0.49 15.24
N TYR A 47 4.56 -1.52 14.80
CA TYR A 47 5.09 -2.59 13.92
C TYR A 47 5.83 -2.06 12.68
N TRP A 48 5.48 -0.87 12.21
CA TRP A 48 6.12 -0.21 11.08
C TRP A 48 7.56 0.25 11.34
N LEU A 49 8.02 0.20 12.61
CA LEU A 49 9.39 0.48 13.03
C LEU A 49 10.17 -0.80 13.39
N PHE A 50 9.53 -1.97 13.39
CA PHE A 50 10.18 -3.21 13.83
C PHE A 50 11.36 -3.56 12.93
N ASN A 51 12.57 -3.55 13.52
CA ASN A 51 13.85 -3.79 12.85
C ASN A 51 14.12 -2.85 11.66
N LEU A 52 13.63 -1.61 11.72
CA LEU A 52 13.86 -0.61 10.66
C LEU A 52 15.35 -0.28 10.46
N ASP A 53 16.22 -0.64 11.39
CA ASP A 53 17.67 -0.47 11.32
C ASP A 53 18.40 -1.58 10.54
N ASP A 54 17.70 -2.66 10.15
CA ASP A 54 18.26 -3.80 9.42
C ASP A 54 17.36 -4.15 8.22
N PRO A 55 17.80 -3.92 6.97
CA PRO A 55 16.98 -4.17 5.79
C PRO A 55 16.60 -5.65 5.61
N GLU A 56 17.39 -6.57 6.15
CA GLU A 56 17.09 -8.00 6.06
C GLU A 56 16.07 -8.48 7.10
N LYS A 57 15.88 -7.71 8.17
CA LYS A 57 14.96 -8.04 9.26
C LYS A 57 13.75 -7.12 9.34
N TYR A 58 13.75 -6.01 8.61
CA TYR A 58 12.66 -5.05 8.65
C TYR A 58 11.30 -5.71 8.43
N TYR A 59 10.32 -5.31 9.23
CA TYR A 59 8.99 -5.90 9.24
C TYR A 59 8.36 -6.05 7.85
N TYR A 60 8.51 -5.06 6.99
CA TYR A 60 7.93 -5.06 5.64
C TYR A 60 8.58 -6.04 4.68
N ARG A 61 9.75 -6.57 4.96
CA ARG A 61 10.36 -7.64 4.13
C ARG A 61 9.43 -8.84 4.03
N ARG A 62 8.96 -9.35 5.18
CA ARG A 62 8.01 -10.48 5.20
C ARG A 62 6.65 -10.12 4.61
N VAL A 63 6.21 -8.84 4.75
CA VAL A 63 4.95 -8.37 4.18
C VAL A 63 5.00 -8.41 2.67
N TYR A 64 6.05 -7.87 2.04
CA TYR A 64 6.21 -7.90 0.58
C TYR A 64 6.31 -9.34 0.06
N GLN A 65 7.08 -10.21 0.74
CA GLN A 65 7.13 -11.62 0.41
C GLN A 65 5.76 -12.30 0.55
N GLY A 66 4.99 -11.95 1.57
CA GLY A 66 3.63 -12.45 1.77
C GLY A 66 2.69 -12.10 0.60
N CYS A 67 2.79 -10.89 0.05
CA CYS A 67 2.02 -10.49 -1.13
C CYS A 67 2.38 -11.34 -2.37
N LEU A 68 3.67 -11.61 -2.58
CA LEU A 68 4.10 -12.49 -3.68
C LEU A 68 3.58 -13.91 -3.50
N ARG A 69 3.61 -14.44 -2.27
CA ARG A 69 3.05 -15.78 -1.96
C ARG A 69 1.54 -15.84 -2.12
N ALA A 70 0.83 -14.74 -1.85
CA ALA A 70 -0.60 -14.65 -2.14
C ALA A 70 -0.87 -14.76 -3.65
N ASN A 71 -0.06 -14.10 -4.48
CA ASN A 71 -0.13 -14.26 -5.93
C ASN A 71 0.19 -15.71 -6.36
N ASP A 72 1.22 -16.34 -5.77
CA ASP A 72 1.54 -17.76 -6.06
C ASP A 72 0.34 -18.67 -5.81
N TYR A 73 -0.36 -18.46 -4.68
CA TYR A 73 -1.57 -19.19 -4.36
C TYR A 73 -2.67 -18.93 -5.39
N LEU A 74 -2.93 -17.66 -5.73
CA LEU A 74 -3.99 -17.27 -6.64
C LEU A 74 -3.78 -17.86 -8.05
N VAL A 75 -2.56 -17.77 -8.59
CA VAL A 75 -2.25 -18.32 -9.92
C VAL A 75 -2.17 -19.84 -9.95
N SER A 76 -2.06 -20.51 -8.80
CA SER A 76 -2.16 -21.96 -8.70
C SER A 76 -3.60 -22.46 -8.68
N HIS A 77 -4.58 -21.56 -8.49
CA HIS A 77 -5.98 -21.94 -8.42
C HIS A 77 -6.47 -22.44 -9.80
N PRO A 78 -7.15 -23.60 -9.87
CA PRO A 78 -7.54 -24.22 -11.14
C PRO A 78 -8.52 -23.40 -11.98
N MET A 79 -9.20 -22.43 -11.37
CA MET A 79 -10.13 -21.50 -12.05
C MET A 79 -9.43 -20.22 -12.54
N TRP A 80 -8.13 -20.03 -12.31
CA TRP A 80 -7.44 -18.87 -12.84
C TRP A 80 -7.33 -18.95 -14.36
N ASP A 81 -7.59 -17.84 -15.03
CA ASP A 81 -7.61 -17.76 -16.51
C ASP A 81 -6.22 -17.84 -17.17
N GLY A 82 -5.14 -17.93 -16.37
CA GLY A 82 -3.76 -17.98 -16.85
C GLY A 82 -3.23 -16.65 -17.39
N LYS A 83 -4.00 -15.57 -17.29
CA LYS A 83 -3.70 -14.32 -17.97
C LYS A 83 -3.83 -13.08 -17.09
N ASN A 84 -4.96 -12.88 -16.43
CA ASN A 84 -5.26 -11.65 -15.71
C ASN A 84 -4.90 -11.78 -14.23
N LEU A 85 -4.06 -10.90 -13.73
CA LEU A 85 -3.70 -10.79 -12.32
C LEU A 85 -3.59 -9.31 -11.95
N LEU A 86 -4.58 -8.80 -11.22
CA LEU A 86 -4.57 -7.42 -10.74
C LEU A 86 -4.33 -7.36 -9.24
N VAL A 87 -3.66 -6.32 -8.80
CA VAL A 87 -3.44 -6.03 -7.38
C VAL A 87 -4.02 -4.66 -7.05
N MET A 88 -4.73 -4.56 -5.93
CA MET A 88 -5.34 -3.30 -5.51
C MET A 88 -5.34 -3.14 -3.99
N GLY A 89 -5.38 -1.90 -3.54
CA GLY A 89 -5.51 -1.62 -2.12
C GLY A 89 -5.37 -0.16 -1.76
N ALA A 90 -5.78 0.17 -0.53
CA ALA A 90 -5.75 1.52 0.02
C ALA A 90 -4.69 1.66 1.12
N SER A 91 -4.09 2.83 1.23
CA SER A 91 -3.10 3.18 2.24
C SER A 91 -1.90 2.23 2.20
N GLN A 92 -1.65 1.45 3.24
CA GLN A 92 -0.67 0.36 3.17
C GLN A 92 -0.97 -0.63 2.04
N GLY A 93 -2.24 -0.90 1.72
CA GLY A 93 -2.63 -1.70 0.57
C GLY A 93 -2.21 -1.06 -0.75
N GLY A 94 -2.26 0.25 -0.87
CA GLY A 94 -1.76 1.01 -2.02
C GLY A 94 -0.24 0.87 -2.21
N LEU A 95 0.53 0.98 -1.12
CA LEU A 95 1.95 0.62 -1.10
C LEU A 95 2.17 -0.80 -1.61
N LEU A 96 1.42 -1.77 -1.06
CA LEU A 96 1.58 -3.19 -1.39
C LEU A 96 1.19 -3.48 -2.85
N SER A 97 0.23 -2.76 -3.41
CA SER A 97 -0.11 -2.87 -4.83
C SER A 97 1.03 -2.41 -5.73
N ILE A 98 1.66 -1.27 -5.41
CA ILE A 98 2.83 -0.75 -6.13
C ILE A 98 4.01 -1.73 -6.02
N THR A 99 4.33 -2.19 -4.81
CA THR A 99 5.48 -3.05 -4.59
C THR A 99 5.30 -4.43 -5.20
N THR A 100 4.10 -5.01 -5.08
CA THR A 100 3.79 -6.33 -5.66
C THR A 100 3.85 -6.28 -7.19
N ALA A 101 3.25 -5.26 -7.82
CA ALA A 101 3.29 -5.11 -9.27
C ALA A 101 4.72 -4.85 -9.81
N ALA A 102 5.59 -4.25 -9.01
CA ALA A 102 6.99 -4.03 -9.37
C ALA A 102 7.87 -5.28 -9.20
N LEU A 103 7.48 -6.21 -8.32
CA LEU A 103 8.26 -7.40 -7.97
C LEU A 103 7.77 -8.67 -8.67
N ASP A 104 6.51 -8.71 -9.09
CA ASP A 104 5.88 -9.88 -9.71
C ASP A 104 5.49 -9.58 -11.16
N SER A 105 6.21 -10.14 -12.09
CA SER A 105 5.99 -9.93 -13.53
C SER A 105 4.69 -10.55 -14.06
N ARG A 106 3.98 -11.36 -13.26
CA ARG A 106 2.67 -11.92 -13.61
C ARG A 106 1.54 -10.92 -13.42
N VAL A 107 1.76 -9.88 -12.61
CA VAL A 107 0.78 -8.80 -12.41
C VAL A 107 0.59 -8.05 -13.73
N THR A 108 -0.67 -7.85 -14.12
CA THR A 108 -1.07 -7.22 -15.38
C THR A 108 -1.64 -5.82 -15.21
N GLY A 109 -1.89 -5.40 -13.98
CA GLY A 109 -2.37 -4.05 -13.65
C GLY A 109 -2.51 -3.83 -12.16
N LEU A 110 -2.58 -2.57 -11.75
CA LEU A 110 -2.74 -2.23 -10.33
C LEU A 110 -3.68 -1.04 -10.11
N ALA A 111 -4.33 -1.03 -8.93
CA ALA A 111 -5.01 0.16 -8.42
C ALA A 111 -4.45 0.52 -7.04
N ALA A 112 -3.89 1.71 -6.90
CA ALA A 112 -3.31 2.20 -5.66
C ALA A 112 -4.06 3.43 -5.15
N ILE A 113 -4.67 3.29 -3.99
CA ILE A 113 -5.51 4.30 -3.36
C ILE A 113 -4.70 4.91 -2.21
N HIS A 114 -4.50 6.23 -2.21
CA HIS A 114 -3.70 7.00 -1.25
C HIS A 114 -2.52 6.19 -0.66
N PRO A 115 -1.55 5.77 -1.50
CA PRO A 115 -0.53 4.80 -1.10
C PRO A 115 0.37 5.34 0.02
N ALA A 116 0.59 4.51 1.03
CA ALA A 116 1.51 4.79 2.13
C ALA A 116 2.98 4.61 1.72
N MET A 117 3.89 5.02 2.59
CA MET A 117 5.35 4.87 2.45
C MET A 117 5.91 5.40 1.14
N CYS A 118 5.37 6.52 0.67
CA CYS A 118 5.92 7.29 -0.44
C CYS A 118 6.80 8.42 0.12
N ASP A 119 8.04 8.54 -0.35
CA ASP A 119 8.99 9.58 0.08
C ASP A 119 9.16 9.63 1.61
N VAL A 120 9.39 8.48 2.23
CA VAL A 120 9.49 8.33 3.70
C VAL A 120 10.58 9.23 4.29
N VAL A 121 11.64 9.50 3.54
CA VAL A 121 12.73 10.40 3.95
C VAL A 121 12.42 11.88 3.64
N GLY A 122 11.30 12.19 3.04
CA GLY A 122 10.87 13.55 2.69
C GLY A 122 11.03 14.58 3.80
N PRO A 123 10.62 14.27 5.07
CA PRO A 123 10.77 15.21 6.18
C PRO A 123 12.20 15.65 6.46
N LEU A 124 13.20 14.83 6.19
CA LEU A 124 14.62 15.19 6.32
C LEU A 124 15.05 16.22 5.29
N HIS A 125 14.22 16.49 4.29
CA HIS A 125 14.47 17.42 3.18
C HIS A 125 13.39 18.50 3.07
N GLY A 126 12.65 18.75 4.15
CA GLY A 126 11.60 19.78 4.19
C GLY A 126 10.33 19.45 3.41
N ARG A 127 10.08 18.18 3.07
CA ARG A 127 8.84 17.70 2.44
C ARG A 127 7.98 16.94 3.46
N ALA A 128 6.69 16.80 3.17
CA ALA A 128 5.77 16.15 4.11
C ALA A 128 6.11 14.67 4.38
N GLY A 129 6.50 13.91 3.35
CA GLY A 129 6.64 12.45 3.46
C GLY A 129 5.31 11.74 3.66
N GLY A 130 5.24 10.45 3.34
CA GLY A 130 4.06 9.63 3.56
C GLY A 130 4.09 8.89 4.89
N TRP A 131 2.92 8.42 5.35
CA TRP A 131 2.83 7.52 6.49
C TRP A 131 3.90 6.40 6.41
N PRO A 132 4.57 6.00 7.50
CA PRO A 132 4.28 6.26 8.91
C PRO A 132 5.01 7.46 9.53
N HIS A 133 5.63 8.33 8.76
CA HIS A 133 6.33 9.53 9.18
C HIS A 133 7.45 9.32 10.23
N PRO A 134 8.31 8.30 10.12
CA PRO A 134 9.29 8.00 11.17
C PRO A 134 10.31 9.12 11.38
N PHE A 135 10.51 9.96 10.38
CA PHE A 135 11.53 11.00 10.38
C PHE A 135 10.96 12.42 10.54
N MET A 136 9.66 12.54 10.83
CA MET A 136 9.07 13.85 11.14
C MET A 136 9.74 14.44 12.39
N PRO A 137 10.14 15.72 12.36
CA PRO A 137 10.57 16.42 13.55
C PRO A 137 9.49 16.43 14.64
N ASP A 138 9.91 16.52 15.88
CA ASP A 138 8.98 16.72 16.98
C ASP A 138 8.15 18.00 16.78
N ALA A 139 6.84 17.86 16.79
CA ALA A 139 5.93 18.96 16.45
C ALA A 139 5.97 20.14 17.44
N LYS A 140 6.43 19.92 18.70
CA LYS A 140 6.49 20.95 19.72
C LYS A 140 7.84 21.67 19.77
N THR A 141 8.91 20.91 19.54
CA THR A 141 10.29 21.43 19.73
C THR A 141 11.01 21.69 18.42
N GLY A 142 10.51 21.16 17.30
CA GLY A 142 11.19 21.20 15.99
C GLY A 142 12.47 20.34 15.94
N GLN A 143 12.79 19.59 17.00
CA GLN A 143 13.97 18.74 17.05
C GLN A 143 13.86 17.59 16.06
N PRO A 144 14.96 17.17 15.43
CA PRO A 144 14.98 16.00 14.56
C PRO A 144 14.42 14.75 15.26
N SER A 145 13.71 13.90 14.52
CA SER A 145 13.20 12.64 15.06
C SER A 145 14.34 11.77 15.58
N SER A 146 14.17 11.19 16.76
CA SER A 146 15.09 10.17 17.30
C SER A 146 15.16 8.91 16.42
N GLN A 147 14.22 8.73 15.49
CA GLN A 147 14.24 7.66 14.49
C GLN A 147 15.16 7.95 13.30
N ALA A 148 15.62 9.19 13.12
CA ALA A 148 16.45 9.61 11.98
C ALA A 148 17.92 9.17 12.12
N THR A 149 18.16 7.89 12.29
CA THR A 149 19.51 7.29 12.29
C THR A 149 19.93 6.89 10.87
N ALA A 150 21.23 6.87 10.59
CA ALA A 150 21.77 6.49 9.28
C ALA A 150 21.29 5.09 8.83
N ALA A 151 21.24 4.11 9.75
CA ALA A 151 20.79 2.76 9.46
C ALA A 151 19.31 2.73 9.04
N LYS A 152 18.42 3.41 9.78
CA LYS A 152 16.99 3.46 9.46
C LYS A 152 16.71 4.21 8.17
N ILE A 153 17.40 5.32 7.92
CA ILE A 153 17.31 6.07 6.66
C ILE A 153 17.74 5.18 5.48
N ALA A 154 18.86 4.47 5.61
CA ALA A 154 19.34 3.55 4.58
C ALA A 154 18.34 2.41 4.32
N THR A 155 17.76 1.83 5.37
CA THR A 155 16.76 0.76 5.25
C THR A 155 15.51 1.23 4.51
N THR A 156 15.01 2.45 4.78
CA THR A 156 13.81 2.93 4.09
C THR A 156 13.97 3.01 2.57
N ALA A 157 15.17 3.22 2.05
CA ALA A 157 15.42 3.23 0.62
C ALA A 157 15.09 1.88 -0.08
N TYR A 158 15.14 0.77 0.65
CA TYR A 158 14.76 -0.55 0.13
C TYR A 158 13.24 -0.80 0.15
N TYR A 159 12.48 0.01 0.89
CA TYR A 159 11.06 -0.25 1.16
C TYR A 159 10.13 0.90 0.75
N ASP A 160 10.67 2.04 0.36
CA ASP A 160 9.92 3.21 -0.09
C ASP A 160 9.21 2.92 -1.43
N ALA A 161 7.92 3.21 -1.50
CA ALA A 161 7.10 2.99 -2.68
C ALA A 161 7.65 3.67 -3.95
N VAL A 162 8.32 4.82 -3.82
CA VAL A 162 8.91 5.56 -4.95
C VAL A 162 9.92 4.71 -5.71
N ASN A 163 10.72 3.91 -5.00
CA ASN A 163 11.74 3.07 -5.61
C ASN A 163 11.16 1.87 -6.36
N PHE A 164 10.00 1.38 -5.94
CA PHE A 164 9.23 0.35 -6.67
C PHE A 164 8.46 0.96 -7.84
N ALA A 165 7.87 2.13 -7.64
CA ALA A 165 7.12 2.85 -8.67
C ALA A 165 7.96 3.08 -9.95
N ARG A 166 9.27 3.34 -9.83
CA ARG A 166 10.20 3.46 -10.96
C ARG A 166 10.30 2.20 -11.82
N ARG A 167 9.92 1.05 -11.29
CA ARG A 167 10.05 -0.27 -11.93
C ARG A 167 8.74 -0.78 -12.52
N LEU A 168 7.64 -0.07 -12.31
CA LEU A 168 6.34 -0.45 -12.84
C LEU A 168 6.34 -0.44 -14.37
N LYS A 169 5.79 -1.52 -14.94
CA LYS A 169 5.69 -1.72 -16.40
C LYS A 169 4.25 -1.98 -16.85
N VAL A 170 3.32 -2.09 -15.91
CA VAL A 170 1.93 -2.41 -16.16
C VAL A 170 1.05 -1.18 -15.96
N PRO A 171 -0.12 -1.10 -16.61
CA PRO A 171 -1.03 0.01 -16.42
C PRO A 171 -1.50 0.10 -14.96
N GLY A 172 -1.68 1.33 -14.48
CA GLY A 172 -2.13 1.58 -13.12
C GLY A 172 -3.15 2.70 -13.00
N PHE A 173 -4.06 2.52 -12.05
CA PHE A 173 -4.99 3.55 -11.59
C PHE A 173 -4.57 4.03 -10.20
N TYR A 174 -4.48 5.34 -10.03
CA TYR A 174 -4.03 5.98 -8.80
C TYR A 174 -5.05 7.01 -8.38
N ILE A 175 -5.44 7.01 -7.10
CA ILE A 175 -6.42 7.95 -6.56
C ILE A 175 -6.07 8.33 -5.13
N TRP A 176 -6.22 9.61 -4.78
CA TRP A 176 -6.03 10.12 -3.42
C TRP A 176 -6.78 11.43 -3.18
N GLY A 177 -6.98 11.74 -1.90
CA GLY A 177 -7.53 13.03 -1.48
C GLY A 177 -6.48 14.15 -1.52
N TYR A 178 -6.89 15.34 -1.96
CA TYR A 178 -5.99 16.49 -1.99
C TYR A 178 -5.65 16.99 -0.58
N ASN A 179 -6.54 16.80 0.39
CA ASN A 179 -6.38 17.19 1.79
C ASN A 179 -5.92 16.02 2.68
N ASP A 180 -5.30 15.00 2.10
CA ASP A 180 -4.76 13.86 2.85
C ASP A 180 -3.52 14.29 3.64
N ASP A 181 -3.60 14.26 4.97
CA ASP A 181 -2.51 14.59 5.90
C ASP A 181 -1.73 13.34 6.36
N THR A 182 -2.28 12.17 6.17
CA THR A 182 -1.66 10.88 6.49
C THR A 182 -0.73 10.39 5.38
N CYS A 183 -1.20 10.47 4.14
CA CYS A 183 -0.40 10.24 2.93
C CYS A 183 -0.46 11.47 2.03
N PRO A 184 0.23 12.56 2.40
CA PRO A 184 0.09 13.84 1.73
C PRO A 184 0.31 13.75 0.22
N PRO A 185 -0.43 14.54 -0.60
CA PRO A 185 -0.30 14.53 -2.05
C PRO A 185 1.14 14.68 -2.54
N THR A 186 1.96 15.50 -1.87
CA THR A 186 3.37 15.67 -2.20
C THR A 186 4.14 14.35 -2.16
N SER A 187 3.83 13.47 -1.20
CA SER A 187 4.46 12.16 -1.10
C SER A 187 3.92 11.19 -2.16
N THR A 188 2.62 11.17 -2.39
CA THR A 188 2.01 10.29 -3.41
C THR A 188 2.42 10.70 -4.82
N TYR A 189 2.52 12.00 -5.10
CA TYR A 189 3.08 12.50 -6.36
C TYR A 189 4.56 12.11 -6.55
N ALA A 190 5.36 12.01 -5.48
CA ALA A 190 6.74 11.55 -5.60
C ALA A 190 6.82 10.13 -6.21
N ALA A 191 5.89 9.24 -5.83
CA ALA A 191 5.78 7.92 -6.43
C ALA A 191 5.16 7.99 -7.83
N PHE A 192 4.06 8.72 -8.00
CA PHE A 192 3.35 8.80 -9.28
C PHE A 192 4.22 9.37 -10.41
N ASN A 193 4.98 10.44 -10.15
CA ASN A 193 5.75 11.14 -11.16
C ASN A 193 6.89 10.30 -11.77
N VAL A 194 7.41 9.32 -11.03
CA VAL A 194 8.49 8.45 -11.53
C VAL A 194 7.99 7.23 -12.31
N ILE A 195 6.67 6.98 -12.35
CA ILE A 195 6.07 5.90 -13.14
C ILE A 195 6.10 6.28 -14.61
N THR A 196 6.67 5.41 -15.44
CA THR A 196 6.72 5.56 -16.90
C THR A 196 5.71 4.69 -17.63
N ALA A 197 5.13 3.68 -16.95
CA ALA A 197 4.06 2.85 -17.48
C ALA A 197 2.76 3.66 -17.69
N PRO A 198 1.80 3.17 -18.48
CA PRO A 198 0.49 3.82 -18.60
C PRO A 198 -0.15 4.01 -17.24
N LYS A 199 -0.58 5.23 -16.95
CA LYS A 199 -1.12 5.58 -15.64
C LYS A 199 -2.28 6.55 -15.74
N THR A 200 -3.31 6.32 -14.93
CA THR A 200 -4.46 7.22 -14.77
C THR A 200 -4.46 7.74 -13.35
N LEU A 201 -4.69 9.02 -13.18
CA LEU A 201 -4.79 9.68 -11.89
C LEU A 201 -6.18 10.28 -11.70
N ALA A 202 -6.76 10.05 -10.52
CA ALA A 202 -7.87 10.83 -9.99
C ALA A 202 -7.44 11.51 -8.68
N VAL A 203 -7.78 12.78 -8.51
CA VAL A 203 -7.52 13.53 -7.29
C VAL A 203 -8.84 14.11 -6.80
N GLU A 204 -9.21 13.74 -5.58
CA GLU A 204 -10.44 14.19 -4.95
C GLU A 204 -10.15 15.42 -4.09
N LEU A 205 -10.58 16.59 -4.57
CA LEU A 205 -10.16 17.86 -4.01
C LEU A 205 -10.60 18.08 -2.55
N GLU A 206 -11.76 17.55 -2.17
CA GLU A 206 -12.33 17.73 -0.83
C GLU A 206 -12.00 16.57 0.13
N GLN A 207 -11.33 15.50 -0.34
CA GLN A 207 -11.09 14.32 0.45
C GLN A 207 -9.78 14.38 1.25
N THR A 208 -9.80 13.76 2.41
CA THR A 208 -8.67 13.49 3.29
C THR A 208 -8.18 12.05 3.09
N HIS A 209 -7.60 11.42 4.13
CA HIS A 209 -7.24 9.99 4.12
C HIS A 209 -8.47 9.11 4.29
N SER A 210 -9.43 9.23 3.38
CA SER A 210 -10.69 8.50 3.38
C SER A 210 -10.90 7.79 2.05
N TYR A 211 -11.81 6.82 2.04
CA TYR A 211 -12.14 6.03 0.85
C TYR A 211 -13.66 5.97 0.70
N PRO A 212 -14.31 7.06 0.24
CA PRO A 212 -15.74 7.11 0.07
C PRO A 212 -16.22 6.26 -1.11
N ALA A 213 -17.55 6.07 -1.19
CA ALA A 213 -18.17 5.20 -2.19
C ALA A 213 -17.83 5.61 -3.64
N GLU A 214 -17.76 6.91 -3.92
CA GLU A 214 -17.46 7.44 -5.24
C GLU A 214 -16.05 7.07 -5.72
N GLN A 215 -15.07 7.10 -4.81
CA GLN A 215 -13.71 6.62 -5.11
C GLN A 215 -13.71 5.11 -5.34
N ASN A 216 -14.50 4.38 -4.55
CA ASN A 216 -14.66 2.95 -4.72
C ASN A 216 -15.19 2.62 -6.11
N ASP A 217 -16.23 3.31 -6.56
CA ASP A 217 -16.82 3.12 -7.88
C ASP A 217 -15.82 3.39 -9.01
N ALA A 218 -15.01 4.44 -8.90
CA ALA A 218 -13.96 4.75 -9.87
C ALA A 218 -12.90 3.65 -9.97
N VAL A 219 -12.44 3.12 -8.81
CA VAL A 219 -11.48 2.01 -8.75
C VAL A 219 -12.07 0.74 -9.33
N TYR A 220 -13.28 0.35 -8.91
CA TYR A 220 -13.94 -0.86 -9.40
C TYR A 220 -14.29 -0.78 -10.89
N GLY A 221 -14.66 0.42 -11.38
CA GLY A 221 -14.85 0.68 -12.79
C GLY A 221 -13.58 0.45 -13.60
N TRP A 222 -12.44 0.97 -13.12
CA TRP A 222 -11.16 0.74 -13.76
C TRP A 222 -10.76 -0.75 -13.73
N VAL A 223 -10.90 -1.42 -12.59
CA VAL A 223 -10.62 -2.85 -12.42
C VAL A 223 -11.48 -3.69 -13.37
N ALA A 224 -12.79 -3.40 -13.44
CA ALA A 224 -13.71 -4.08 -14.33
C ALA A 224 -13.28 -3.95 -15.80
N ASN A 225 -12.93 -2.75 -16.23
CA ASN A 225 -12.43 -2.51 -17.58
C ASN A 225 -11.13 -3.27 -17.85
N ALA A 226 -10.19 -3.26 -16.91
CA ALA A 226 -8.90 -3.95 -17.05
C ALA A 226 -9.07 -5.48 -17.12
N LEU A 227 -10.11 -6.03 -16.48
CA LEU A 227 -10.48 -7.45 -16.55
C LEU A 227 -11.42 -7.79 -17.74
N GLY A 228 -11.88 -6.79 -18.50
CA GLY A 228 -12.85 -6.99 -19.57
C GLY A 228 -14.25 -7.41 -19.09
N LEU A 229 -14.61 -7.05 -17.86
CA LEU A 229 -15.94 -7.33 -17.30
C LEU A 229 -16.96 -6.34 -17.89
N LYS A 230 -18.17 -6.87 -18.18
CA LYS A 230 -19.32 -6.06 -18.62
C LYS A 230 -20.14 -5.57 -17.44
#